data_d9ba93d0c86c89726e8973d380eb75a0
#
_entry.id   d9ba93d0c86c89726e8973d380eb75a0
#
_cell.length_a   1.000
_cell.length_b   1.000
_cell.length_c   1.000
_cell.angle_alpha   90.00
_cell.angle_beta   90.00
_cell.angle_gamma   90.00
#
_symmetry.space_group_name_H-M   'P 1'
#
loop_
_entity.id
_entity.type
_entity.pdbx_description
1 polymer ?
#
loop_
_entity_poly.entity_id
_entity_poly.type
_entity_poly.pdbx_seq_one_letter_code
_entity_poly.pdbx_strand_id
1 'polypeptide(L)'
;KYWFEELTSLDVNIDIASEFRYRKNRFKKDSLYIFVSQSGETADTYAALDLCNKNNMKTCAVVNVIESSIARDSNFVLPIHCGPEIGVASTKAFLGQILVLYILALKIGSLSGQIDKKNYQEKIKDLKNLPSLIEKTLLIDNDIQAISSTFNEAKGSMFLGRGFSF
;
A
#
# COMPACT_ATOMS: atom_id res chain seq x y z
N LYS A 1 4.38 6.42 -2.34
CA LYS A 1 4.86 7.79 -2.39
C LYS A 1 4.91 8.28 -3.84
N TYR A 2 5.79 7.74 -4.69
CA TYR A 2 6.05 8.22 -6.05
C TYR A 2 4.78 8.44 -6.89
N TRP A 3 3.83 7.50 -6.91
CA TRP A 3 2.57 7.67 -7.63
C TRP A 3 1.74 8.85 -7.15
N PHE A 4 1.71 9.12 -5.86
CA PHE A 4 1.02 10.29 -5.35
C PHE A 4 1.71 11.58 -5.79
N GLU A 5 3.03 11.64 -5.74
CA GLU A 5 3.81 12.79 -6.20
C GLU A 5 3.69 13.01 -7.71
N GLU A 6 3.61 11.93 -8.51
CA GLU A 6 3.46 12.00 -9.97
C GLU A 6 2.02 12.36 -10.39
N LEU A 7 1.02 11.78 -9.72
CA LEU A 7 -0.38 11.87 -10.15
C LEU A 7 -1.16 12.99 -9.43
N THR A 8 -0.60 13.55 -8.37
CA THR A 8 -1.23 14.59 -7.57
C THR A 8 -0.24 15.70 -7.25
N SER A 9 -0.73 16.84 -6.73
CA SER A 9 0.12 17.92 -6.21
C SER A 9 0.38 17.79 -4.70
N LEU A 10 0.16 16.62 -4.10
CA LEU A 10 0.28 16.41 -2.67
C LEU A 10 1.70 16.08 -2.26
N ASP A 11 2.18 16.71 -1.19
CA ASP A 11 3.38 16.28 -0.49
C ASP A 11 3.12 14.96 0.24
N VAL A 12 3.95 13.93 -0.01
CA VAL A 12 3.79 12.63 0.61
C VAL A 12 5.05 12.21 1.38
N ASN A 13 4.87 12.01 2.67
CA ASN A 13 5.89 11.47 3.54
C ASN A 13 5.57 10.00 3.86
N ILE A 14 6.59 9.16 3.88
CA ILE A 14 6.51 7.77 4.32
C ILE A 14 7.23 7.65 5.64
N ASP A 15 6.66 6.84 6.53
CA ASP A 15 7.21 6.58 7.83
C ASP A 15 7.02 5.13 8.24
N ILE A 16 7.88 4.64 9.10
CA ILE A 16 7.78 3.32 9.71
C ILE A 16 7.05 3.49 11.05
N ALA A 17 5.97 2.75 11.26
CA ALA A 17 5.11 2.92 12.42
C ALA A 17 5.86 2.74 13.76
N SER A 18 6.81 1.80 13.83
CA SER A 18 7.65 1.58 15.00
C SER A 18 8.53 2.79 15.34
N GLU A 19 8.96 3.56 14.33
CA GLU A 19 9.73 4.79 14.55
C GLU A 19 8.80 5.97 14.83
N PHE A 20 7.70 6.06 14.11
CA PHE A 20 6.74 7.15 14.25
C PHE A 20 6.17 7.25 15.67
N ARG A 21 5.85 6.11 16.31
CA ARG A 21 5.24 6.09 17.65
C ARG A 21 6.15 6.59 18.78
N TYR A 22 7.46 6.51 18.63
CA TYR A 22 8.42 6.85 19.71
C TYR A 22 9.08 8.21 19.58
N ARG A 23 9.07 8.80 18.41
CA ARG A 23 9.71 10.09 18.21
C ARG A 23 8.76 11.26 18.48
N LYS A 24 9.31 12.48 18.64
CA LYS A 24 8.54 13.72 18.72
C LYS A 24 8.01 14.09 17.33
N ASN A 25 6.74 13.85 17.07
CA ASN A 25 6.09 14.18 15.81
C ASN A 25 5.60 15.62 15.77
N ARG A 26 5.66 16.22 14.56
CA ARG A 26 5.01 17.50 14.26
C ARG A 26 3.80 17.21 13.38
N PHE A 27 2.61 17.24 13.99
CA PHE A 27 1.36 17.00 13.28
C PHE A 27 0.96 18.20 12.43
N LYS A 28 0.56 17.93 11.17
CA LYS A 28 0.00 18.93 10.26
C LYS A 28 -1.50 18.71 10.16
N LYS A 29 -2.32 19.70 10.54
CA LYS A 29 -3.79 19.61 10.60
C LYS A 29 -4.45 19.31 9.25
N ASP A 30 -3.86 19.80 8.16
CA ASP A 30 -4.39 19.61 6.81
C ASP A 30 -3.86 18.35 6.11
N SER A 31 -3.36 17.41 6.89
CA SER A 31 -2.83 16.14 6.38
C SER A 31 -3.75 14.97 6.71
N LEU A 32 -3.78 13.99 5.79
CA LEU A 32 -4.38 12.68 6.02
C LEU A 32 -3.26 11.70 6.39
N TYR A 33 -3.42 11.00 7.50
CA TYR A 33 -2.49 9.96 7.96
C TYR A 33 -3.03 8.60 7.55
N ILE A 34 -2.32 7.91 6.66
CA ILE A 34 -2.73 6.62 6.10
C ILE A 34 -1.95 5.50 6.77
N PHE A 35 -2.67 4.54 7.35
CA PHE A 35 -2.12 3.38 8.05
C PHE A 35 -2.35 2.14 7.21
N VAL A 36 -1.26 1.46 6.83
CA VAL A 36 -1.30 0.27 5.97
C VAL A 36 -0.99 -0.96 6.82
N SER A 37 -1.92 -1.89 6.87
CA SER A 37 -1.75 -3.15 7.60
C SER A 37 -2.62 -4.24 6.97
N GLN A 38 -2.08 -5.44 6.77
CA GLN A 38 -2.88 -6.55 6.24
C GLN A 38 -3.94 -6.99 7.24
N SER A 39 -3.54 -7.31 8.47
CA SER A 39 -4.45 -7.77 9.53
C SER A 39 -5.25 -6.65 10.19
N GLY A 40 -4.73 -5.41 10.14
CA GLY A 40 -5.26 -4.30 10.92
C GLY A 40 -5.08 -4.42 12.44
N GLU A 41 -4.21 -5.36 12.88
CA GLU A 41 -3.90 -5.62 14.31
C GLU A 41 -2.41 -5.45 14.63
N THR A 42 -1.63 -4.85 13.72
CA THR A 42 -0.20 -4.60 13.92
C THR A 42 0.01 -3.59 15.04
N ALA A 43 0.61 -4.01 16.15
CA ALA A 43 0.71 -3.21 17.38
C ALA A 43 1.35 -1.83 17.18
N ASP A 44 2.45 -1.74 16.42
CA ASP A 44 3.12 -0.46 16.14
C ASP A 44 2.26 0.45 15.26
N THR A 45 1.59 -0.11 14.27
CA THR A 45 0.70 0.64 13.38
C THR A 45 -0.52 1.16 14.14
N TYR A 46 -1.09 0.35 15.03
CA TYR A 46 -2.19 0.77 15.89
C TYR A 46 -1.76 1.88 16.87
N ALA A 47 -0.59 1.76 17.49
CA ALA A 47 -0.08 2.78 18.38
C ALA A 47 0.21 4.11 17.67
N ALA A 48 0.67 4.06 16.40
CA ALA A 48 0.85 5.25 15.57
C ALA A 48 -0.51 5.89 15.21
N LEU A 49 -1.53 5.09 14.91
CA LEU A 49 -2.91 5.55 14.70
C LEU A 49 -3.48 6.23 15.95
N ASP A 50 -3.39 5.57 17.11
CA ASP A 50 -3.86 6.12 18.38
C ASP A 50 -3.20 7.46 18.71
N LEU A 51 -1.89 7.58 18.45
CA LEU A 51 -1.17 8.85 18.59
C LEU A 51 -1.72 9.95 17.68
N CYS A 52 -2.07 9.63 16.43
CA CYS A 52 -2.71 10.58 15.51
C CYS A 52 -4.10 10.97 15.98
N ASN A 53 -4.91 10.02 16.44
CA ASN A 53 -6.25 10.26 16.97
C ASN A 53 -6.23 11.16 18.21
N LYS A 54 -5.31 10.92 19.16
CA LYS A 54 -5.09 11.77 20.35
C LYS A 54 -4.71 13.22 19.99
N ASN A 55 -4.13 13.42 18.81
CA ASN A 55 -3.80 14.76 18.30
C ASN A 55 -4.87 15.32 17.34
N ASN A 56 -6.05 14.69 17.25
CA ASN A 56 -7.17 15.09 16.39
C ASN A 56 -6.79 15.17 14.89
N MET A 57 -5.94 14.25 14.43
CA MET A 57 -5.59 14.15 13.02
C MET A 57 -6.59 13.29 12.25
N LYS A 58 -6.77 13.59 10.97
CA LYS A 58 -7.57 12.74 10.08
C LYS A 58 -6.79 11.48 9.72
N THR A 59 -7.43 10.32 9.88
CA THR A 59 -6.82 9.00 9.72
C THR A 59 -7.56 8.16 8.71
N CYS A 60 -6.82 7.33 7.97
CA CYS A 60 -7.36 6.39 7.01
C CYS A 60 -6.63 5.04 7.14
N ALA A 61 -7.38 3.96 7.25
CA ALA A 61 -6.84 2.60 7.25
C ALA A 61 -6.90 1.99 5.85
N VAL A 62 -5.80 1.36 5.41
CA VAL A 62 -5.75 0.47 4.25
C VAL A 62 -5.52 -0.93 4.79
N VAL A 63 -6.59 -1.74 4.90
CA VAL A 63 -6.58 -3.02 5.61
C VAL A 63 -7.35 -4.10 4.85
N ASN A 64 -7.02 -5.36 5.12
CA ASN A 64 -7.78 -6.49 4.60
C ASN A 64 -8.93 -6.91 5.53
N VAL A 65 -8.76 -6.73 6.84
CA VAL A 65 -9.76 -7.09 7.86
C VAL A 65 -10.46 -5.81 8.32
N ILE A 66 -11.69 -5.61 7.87
CA ILE A 66 -12.46 -4.38 8.13
C ILE A 66 -13.00 -4.28 9.55
N GLU A 67 -13.06 -5.40 10.27
CA GLU A 67 -13.43 -5.48 11.68
C GLU A 67 -12.25 -5.30 12.64
N SER A 68 -11.06 -5.06 12.11
CA SER A 68 -9.84 -4.89 12.90
C SER A 68 -9.82 -3.61 13.73
N SER A 69 -8.94 -3.59 14.74
CA SER A 69 -8.77 -2.42 15.62
C SER A 69 -8.35 -1.17 14.85
N ILE A 70 -7.42 -1.30 13.91
CA ILE A 70 -6.98 -0.16 13.07
C ILE A 70 -8.14 0.35 12.21
N ALA A 71 -8.98 -0.53 11.65
CA ALA A 71 -10.13 -0.12 10.86
C ALA A 71 -11.18 0.61 11.70
N ARG A 72 -11.54 0.06 12.87
CA ARG A 72 -12.55 0.64 13.75
C ARG A 72 -12.19 2.03 14.27
N ASP A 73 -10.92 2.25 14.56
CA ASP A 73 -10.45 3.50 15.17
C ASP A 73 -9.98 4.54 14.15
N SER A 74 -10.03 4.22 12.85
CA SER A 74 -9.74 5.17 11.77
C SER A 74 -10.97 5.96 11.34
N ASN A 75 -10.80 7.21 10.90
CA ASN A 75 -11.90 8.02 10.35
C ASN A 75 -12.42 7.47 9.01
N PHE A 76 -11.53 6.88 8.21
CA PHE A 76 -11.85 6.28 6.91
C PHE A 76 -11.21 4.90 6.79
N VAL A 77 -11.86 4.01 6.05
CA VAL A 77 -11.33 2.67 5.78
C VAL A 77 -11.37 2.40 4.28
N LEU A 78 -10.26 1.94 3.75
CA LEU A 78 -10.10 1.45 2.38
C LEU A 78 -9.78 -0.05 2.43
N PRO A 79 -10.78 -0.92 2.24
CA PRO A 79 -10.57 -2.36 2.27
C PRO A 79 -9.86 -2.85 1.01
N ILE A 80 -8.94 -3.80 1.17
CA ILE A 80 -8.21 -4.38 0.04
C ILE A 80 -8.85 -5.64 -0.56
N HIS A 81 -9.83 -6.23 0.13
CA HIS A 81 -10.65 -7.36 -0.33
C HIS A 81 -9.86 -8.57 -0.88
N CYS A 82 -8.69 -8.88 -0.31
CA CYS A 82 -7.86 -9.99 -0.77
C CYS A 82 -8.27 -11.36 -0.19
N GLY A 83 -9.30 -11.40 0.65
CA GLY A 83 -9.68 -12.61 1.39
C GLY A 83 -8.62 -13.04 2.41
N PRO A 84 -8.76 -14.20 3.06
CA PRO A 84 -7.80 -14.69 4.05
C PRO A 84 -6.42 -14.92 3.42
N GLU A 85 -5.36 -14.50 4.10
CA GLU A 85 -3.97 -14.79 3.75
C GLU A 85 -3.41 -15.78 4.79
N ILE A 86 -3.05 -16.99 4.33
CA ILE A 86 -2.66 -18.10 5.21
C ILE A 86 -1.13 -18.12 5.42
N GLY A 87 -0.38 -17.63 4.44
CA GLY A 87 1.07 -17.57 4.49
C GLY A 87 1.59 -16.51 5.46
N VAL A 88 2.79 -16.74 6.02
CA VAL A 88 3.48 -15.73 6.85
C VAL A 88 3.93 -14.54 6.00
N ALA A 89 4.48 -14.81 4.81
CA ALA A 89 4.85 -13.77 3.86
C ALA A 89 3.62 -13.23 3.15
N SER A 90 3.45 -11.91 3.19
CA SER A 90 2.37 -11.23 2.47
C SER A 90 2.64 -11.25 0.97
N THR A 91 1.68 -11.75 0.19
CA THR A 91 1.75 -11.81 -1.28
C THR A 91 0.60 -11.04 -1.92
N LYS A 92 -0.58 -11.65 -2.00
CA LYS A 92 -1.77 -11.02 -2.59
C LYS A 92 -2.22 -9.77 -1.85
N ALA A 93 -2.10 -9.73 -0.51
CA ALA A 93 -2.46 -8.57 0.27
C ALA A 93 -1.52 -7.39 -0.01
N PHE A 94 -0.22 -7.64 -0.23
CA PHE A 94 0.74 -6.61 -0.66
C PHE A 94 0.32 -5.97 -1.99
N LEU A 95 -0.03 -6.79 -3.01
CA LEU A 95 -0.55 -6.29 -4.29
C LEU A 95 -1.86 -5.51 -4.11
N GLY A 96 -2.76 -6.01 -3.26
CA GLY A 96 -4.02 -5.33 -2.94
C GLY A 96 -3.80 -3.95 -2.29
N GLN A 97 -2.86 -3.84 -1.36
CA GLN A 97 -2.49 -2.57 -0.73
C GLN A 97 -1.94 -1.57 -1.75
N ILE A 98 -1.00 -2.01 -2.60
CA ILE A 98 -0.45 -1.17 -3.67
C ILE A 98 -1.56 -0.71 -4.62
N LEU A 99 -2.45 -1.62 -5.03
CA LEU A 99 -3.55 -1.31 -5.94
C LEU A 99 -4.51 -0.28 -5.36
N VAL A 100 -4.92 -0.44 -4.11
CA VAL A 100 -5.82 0.50 -3.42
C VAL A 100 -5.17 1.88 -3.31
N LEU A 101 -3.89 1.95 -2.93
CA LEU A 101 -3.16 3.21 -2.86
C LEU A 101 -2.99 3.87 -4.24
N TYR A 102 -2.77 3.09 -5.30
CA TYR A 102 -2.70 3.60 -6.67
C TYR A 102 -4.05 4.16 -7.13
N ILE A 103 -5.15 3.43 -6.89
CA ILE A 103 -6.51 3.89 -7.20
C ILE A 103 -6.84 5.19 -6.44
N LEU A 104 -6.43 5.28 -5.18
CA LEU A 104 -6.60 6.49 -4.38
C LEU A 104 -5.85 7.68 -5.00
N ALA A 105 -4.59 7.48 -5.39
CA ALA A 105 -3.79 8.51 -6.05
C ALA A 105 -4.41 8.96 -7.38
N LEU A 106 -4.85 8.01 -8.22
CA LEU A 106 -5.57 8.31 -9.47
C LEU A 106 -6.84 9.12 -9.23
N LYS A 107 -7.63 8.73 -8.23
CA LYS A 107 -8.88 9.42 -7.90
C LYS A 107 -8.64 10.85 -7.43
N ILE A 108 -7.66 11.05 -6.55
CA ILE A 108 -7.28 12.38 -6.07
C ILE A 108 -6.76 13.23 -7.24
N GLY A 109 -5.85 12.71 -8.06
CA GLY A 109 -5.30 13.41 -9.22
C GLY A 109 -6.38 13.84 -10.22
N SER A 110 -7.38 12.98 -10.46
CA SER A 110 -8.53 13.31 -11.30
C SER A 110 -9.42 14.39 -10.68
N LEU A 111 -9.69 14.34 -9.38
CA LEU A 111 -10.52 15.32 -8.68
C LEU A 111 -9.84 16.68 -8.55
N SER A 112 -8.52 16.72 -8.41
CA SER A 112 -7.72 17.94 -8.34
C SER A 112 -7.38 18.54 -9.71
N GLY A 113 -7.77 17.88 -10.81
CA GLY A 113 -7.50 18.32 -12.16
C GLY A 113 -6.05 18.08 -12.65
N GLN A 114 -5.23 17.37 -11.89
CA GLN A 114 -3.85 17.00 -12.27
C GLN A 114 -3.83 15.93 -13.35
N ILE A 115 -4.87 15.09 -13.39
CA ILE A 115 -5.06 14.06 -14.43
C ILE A 115 -6.32 14.40 -15.21
N ASP A 116 -6.20 14.58 -16.53
CA ASP A 116 -7.32 14.78 -17.40
C ASP A 116 -8.19 13.51 -17.53
N LYS A 117 -9.41 13.69 -18.02
CA LYS A 117 -10.39 12.59 -18.13
C LYS A 117 -9.90 11.45 -19.04
N LYS A 118 -9.17 11.76 -20.11
CA LYS A 118 -8.69 10.75 -21.05
C LYS A 118 -7.62 9.87 -20.40
N ASN A 119 -6.60 10.48 -19.81
CA ASN A 119 -5.53 9.80 -19.10
C ASN A 119 -6.07 8.98 -17.92
N TYR A 120 -7.05 9.52 -17.18
CA TYR A 120 -7.71 8.76 -16.10
C TYR A 120 -8.40 7.51 -16.63
N GLN A 121 -9.14 7.59 -17.73
CA GLN A 121 -9.82 6.46 -18.33
C GLN A 121 -8.84 5.40 -18.87
N GLU A 122 -7.73 5.80 -19.47
CA GLU A 122 -6.67 4.89 -19.93
C GLU A 122 -6.08 4.11 -18.75
N LYS A 123 -5.70 4.80 -17.66
CA LYS A 123 -5.17 4.15 -16.46
C LYS A 123 -6.18 3.18 -15.81
N ILE A 124 -7.47 3.52 -15.79
CA ILE A 124 -8.53 2.61 -15.33
C ILE A 124 -8.67 1.38 -16.24
N LYS A 125 -8.50 1.55 -17.56
CA LYS A 125 -8.51 0.43 -18.51
C LYS A 125 -7.33 -0.51 -18.26
N ASP A 126 -6.15 0.03 -18.00
CA ASP A 126 -4.94 -0.74 -17.66
C ASP A 126 -5.15 -1.55 -16.38
N LEU A 127 -5.72 -0.93 -15.34
CA LEU A 127 -6.08 -1.61 -14.10
C LEU A 127 -7.05 -2.77 -14.32
N LYS A 128 -8.05 -2.61 -15.20
CA LYS A 128 -8.99 -3.69 -15.54
C LYS A 128 -8.31 -4.85 -16.26
N ASN A 129 -7.21 -4.61 -16.95
CA ASN A 129 -6.41 -5.64 -17.62
C ASN A 129 -5.41 -6.35 -16.70
N LEU A 130 -5.19 -5.82 -15.48
CA LEU A 130 -4.21 -6.35 -14.53
C LEU A 130 -4.42 -7.83 -14.19
N PRO A 131 -5.64 -8.35 -13.97
CA PRO A 131 -5.83 -9.78 -13.72
C PRO A 131 -5.26 -10.67 -14.81
N SER A 132 -5.50 -10.33 -16.09
CA SER A 132 -4.95 -11.08 -17.23
C SER A 132 -3.41 -11.03 -17.29
N LEU A 133 -2.80 -9.92 -16.89
CA LEU A 133 -1.35 -9.80 -16.80
C LEU A 133 -0.78 -10.66 -15.66
N ILE A 134 -1.47 -10.70 -14.52
CA ILE A 134 -1.10 -11.57 -13.39
C ILE A 134 -1.19 -13.04 -13.80
N GLU A 135 -2.28 -13.46 -14.45
CA GLU A 135 -2.42 -14.83 -14.96
C GLU A 135 -1.26 -15.23 -15.86
N LYS A 136 -0.90 -14.35 -16.83
CA LYS A 136 0.26 -14.58 -17.70
C LYS A 136 1.58 -14.68 -16.94
N THR A 137 1.76 -13.84 -15.91
CA THR A 137 2.96 -13.88 -15.06
C THR A 137 3.06 -15.20 -14.29
N LEU A 138 1.93 -15.75 -13.82
CA LEU A 138 1.92 -17.03 -13.13
C LEU A 138 2.30 -18.22 -14.03
N LEU A 139 2.22 -18.09 -15.35
CA LEU A 139 2.65 -19.14 -16.29
C LEU A 139 4.16 -19.37 -16.32
N ILE A 140 4.98 -18.43 -15.78
CA ILE A 140 6.44 -18.58 -15.70
C ILE A 140 6.92 -19.44 -14.50
N ASP A 141 6.01 -20.07 -13.77
CA ASP A 141 6.33 -20.83 -12.55
C ASP A 141 7.40 -21.91 -12.79
N ASN A 142 7.31 -22.66 -13.90
CA ASN A 142 8.29 -23.66 -14.27
C ASN A 142 9.70 -23.07 -14.49
N ASP A 143 9.79 -21.90 -15.10
CA ASP A 143 11.06 -21.20 -15.32
C ASP A 143 11.67 -20.74 -14.01
N ILE A 144 10.83 -20.20 -13.11
CA ILE A 144 11.25 -19.82 -11.76
C ILE A 144 11.73 -21.03 -10.98
N GLN A 145 11.03 -22.16 -11.07
CA GLN A 145 11.44 -23.41 -10.40
C GLN A 145 12.81 -23.90 -10.90
N ALA A 146 13.05 -23.84 -12.22
CA ALA A 146 14.35 -24.21 -12.79
C ALA A 146 15.49 -23.30 -12.29
N ILE A 147 15.24 -21.97 -12.24
CA ILE A 147 16.21 -21.00 -11.72
C ILE A 147 16.43 -21.18 -10.22
N SER A 148 15.37 -21.45 -9.44
CA SER A 148 15.44 -21.55 -7.99
C SER A 148 16.45 -22.59 -7.50
N SER A 149 16.67 -23.66 -8.28
CA SER A 149 17.65 -24.69 -7.96
C SER A 149 19.08 -24.15 -7.85
N THR A 150 19.42 -23.08 -8.57
CA THR A 150 20.74 -22.44 -8.52
C THR A 150 21.01 -21.70 -7.21
N PHE A 151 19.96 -21.44 -6.42
CA PHE A 151 20.03 -20.73 -5.15
C PHE A 151 20.04 -21.65 -3.92
N ASN A 152 19.96 -22.97 -4.10
CA ASN A 152 19.86 -23.93 -2.99
C ASN A 152 21.03 -23.84 -1.99
N GLU A 153 22.22 -23.48 -2.47
CA GLU A 153 23.41 -23.32 -1.63
C GLU A 153 23.73 -21.85 -1.29
N ALA A 154 22.92 -20.92 -1.77
CA ALA A 154 23.15 -19.49 -1.52
C ALA A 154 22.88 -19.16 -0.04
N LYS A 155 23.86 -18.53 0.61
CA LYS A 155 23.75 -18.11 2.01
C LYS A 155 22.93 -16.83 2.20
N GLY A 156 22.60 -16.13 1.13
CA GLY A 156 21.80 -14.91 1.13
C GLY A 156 21.62 -14.35 -0.28
N SER A 157 20.71 -13.42 -0.41
CA SER A 157 20.45 -12.70 -1.65
C SER A 157 20.25 -11.21 -1.35
N MET A 158 20.55 -10.36 -2.32
CA MET A 158 20.35 -8.94 -2.23
C MET A 158 19.48 -8.47 -3.39
N PHE A 159 18.38 -7.80 -3.05
CA PHE A 159 17.51 -7.16 -4.03
C PHE A 159 17.90 -5.69 -4.14
N LEU A 160 18.16 -5.23 -5.37
CA LEU A 160 18.54 -3.85 -5.66
C LEU A 160 17.48 -3.20 -6.52
N GLY A 161 17.11 -1.97 -6.15
CA GLY A 161 16.14 -1.20 -6.89
C GLY A 161 16.26 0.29 -6.60
N ARG A 162 15.54 1.10 -7.37
CA ARG A 162 15.37 2.54 -7.12
C ARG A 162 14.02 3.01 -7.66
N GLY A 163 13.55 4.17 -7.16
CA GLY A 163 12.26 4.72 -7.60
C GLY A 163 11.12 3.76 -7.28
N PHE A 164 10.33 3.40 -8.28
CA PHE A 164 9.21 2.46 -8.14
C PHE A 164 9.63 1.02 -7.81
N SER A 165 10.88 0.67 -8.02
CA SER A 165 11.44 -0.66 -7.76
C SER A 165 12.21 -0.76 -6.43
N PHE A 166 12.15 0.27 -5.60
CA PHE A 166 12.79 0.30 -4.27
C PHE A 166 11.86 -0.22 -3.19
#